data_c558f8984891ee1bc7bde4cdca03af0c
#
_entry.id   c558f8984891ee1bc7bde4cdca03af0c
#
_cell.length_a   1.000
_cell.length_b   1.000
_cell.length_c   1.000
_cell.angle_alpha   90.00
_cell.angle_beta   90.00
_cell.angle_gamma   90.00
#
_symmetry.space_group_name_H-M   'P 1'
#
loop_
_entity.id
_entity.type
_entity.pdbx_description
1 polymer ?
#
loop_
_entity_poly.entity_id
_entity_poly.type
_entity_poly.pdbx_seq_one_letter_code
_entity_poly.pdbx_strand_id
1 'polypeptide(L)'
;MLRQKLHIVWFKRDLRVQDHAALTLAAERASEDGGGVLPLYVMEPELWAEPDYSGRHYVFLRECLNDLRDRLARLGQPLVIRTGPVMDILASLNNRHGIAALYSHEETGNGWTFRRDRAVATWCRAHGLPWHELRQNGVIRGLRQRDGWARHWEGFMRRAPQPAPSALRPVPEIDPGIAPSLGELGLADDPCPQRQPGGHAAAWERLDSFLAMRGAFYRTAMASPVAGFDACSRISPHLALGVLSTREVAHALARRQTQRAAGSGEARGWAGSLRSFSARLHWRCHFMQKLEAEPGLEHRNLHRAYDGLRPKEPDAVRLAAWSSGETGLPFVDATMRALIATGWMNFRMRAMLMSVASYHLWLDWRAPGEVLARRFTDYEPGIHWPQVQMQSGTTGINTVRIYNPVKQGYDQDPQCVFIRRWLPELAAVPDRFIHEPWLWERAGSLLGRAYPEPVIDHLAAARHAREQVWAVRRAQGFAGDAAQIQNRHGSHKSGMRQVGRKLARTPGGLPPRKPQRANRDNSAQLAFGFALPPEGEGGS
;
A
#
# COMPACT_ATOMS: atom_id res chain seq x y z
N MET A 1 -10.74 36.49 -31.78
CA MET A 1 -11.39 35.55 -30.86
C MET A 1 -10.59 35.51 -29.57
N LEU A 2 -11.21 35.70 -28.41
CA LEU A 2 -10.55 35.53 -27.12
C LEU A 2 -10.14 34.03 -27.03
N ARG A 3 -8.88 33.76 -26.75
CA ARG A 3 -8.38 32.39 -26.57
C ARG A 3 -9.14 31.73 -25.40
N GLN A 4 -9.69 30.55 -25.62
CA GLN A 4 -10.32 29.77 -24.56
C GLN A 4 -9.26 29.42 -23.52
N LYS A 5 -9.46 29.81 -22.27
CA LYS A 5 -8.54 29.52 -21.17
C LYS A 5 -8.63 28.06 -20.76
N LEU A 6 -7.49 27.45 -20.39
CA LEU A 6 -7.45 26.05 -19.94
C LEU A 6 -7.52 25.92 -18.43
N HIS A 7 -8.47 25.12 -17.96
CA HIS A 7 -8.49 24.57 -16.61
C HIS A 7 -7.90 23.15 -16.66
N ILE A 8 -6.62 23.01 -16.31
CA ILE A 8 -5.92 21.73 -16.41
C ILE A 8 -6.17 20.90 -15.15
N VAL A 9 -6.73 19.70 -15.29
CA VAL A 9 -6.81 18.71 -14.22
C VAL A 9 -5.67 17.73 -14.40
N TRP A 10 -4.64 17.87 -13.59
CA TRP A 10 -3.47 17.01 -13.63
C TRP A 10 -3.69 15.76 -12.78
N PHE A 11 -4.02 14.67 -13.46
CA PHE A 11 -4.17 13.34 -12.86
C PHE A 11 -2.81 12.75 -12.50
N LYS A 12 -2.74 12.14 -11.32
CA LYS A 12 -1.53 11.46 -10.81
C LYS A 12 -1.91 10.05 -10.31
N ARG A 13 -2.24 9.91 -9.04
CA ARG A 13 -2.71 8.65 -8.40
C ARG A 13 -4.18 8.79 -7.97
N ASP A 14 -5.03 9.20 -8.87
CA ASP A 14 -6.43 9.55 -8.64
C ASP A 14 -7.30 9.27 -9.88
N LEU A 15 -7.06 8.12 -10.54
CA LEU A 15 -7.58 7.75 -11.86
C LEU A 15 -9.07 7.41 -11.85
N ARG A 16 -9.91 8.40 -11.53
CA ARG A 16 -11.36 8.28 -11.44
C ARG A 16 -12.04 9.58 -11.83
N VAL A 17 -13.33 9.50 -12.15
CA VAL A 17 -14.18 10.70 -12.40
C VAL A 17 -15.12 11.01 -11.23
N GLN A 18 -15.50 10.01 -10.45
CA GLN A 18 -16.30 10.16 -9.25
C GLN A 18 -15.43 10.44 -8.03
N ASP A 19 -15.96 11.15 -7.05
CA ASP A 19 -15.23 11.54 -5.84
C ASP A 19 -13.89 12.23 -6.14
N HIS A 20 -13.91 13.10 -7.18
CA HIS A 20 -12.72 13.75 -7.71
C HIS A 20 -12.84 15.28 -7.60
N ALA A 21 -12.54 15.83 -6.42
CA ALA A 21 -12.74 17.23 -6.10
C ALA A 21 -12.03 18.19 -7.07
N ALA A 22 -10.83 17.83 -7.58
CA ALA A 22 -10.09 18.64 -8.54
C ALA A 22 -10.81 18.72 -9.90
N LEU A 23 -11.40 17.62 -10.37
CA LEU A 23 -12.18 17.59 -11.63
C LEU A 23 -13.48 18.40 -11.50
N THR A 24 -14.18 18.22 -10.37
CA THR A 24 -15.43 18.96 -10.09
C THR A 24 -15.18 20.47 -10.05
N LEU A 25 -14.15 20.91 -9.28
CA LEU A 25 -13.82 22.33 -9.17
C LEU A 25 -13.38 22.92 -10.52
N ALA A 26 -12.59 22.19 -11.31
CA ALA A 26 -12.19 22.64 -12.65
C ALA A 26 -13.39 22.78 -13.60
N ALA A 27 -14.34 21.85 -13.56
CA ALA A 27 -15.56 21.90 -14.37
C ALA A 27 -16.44 23.09 -13.98
N GLU A 28 -16.61 23.38 -12.70
CA GLU A 28 -17.32 24.54 -12.17
C GLU A 28 -16.68 25.85 -12.67
N ARG A 29 -15.37 26.01 -12.50
CA ARG A 29 -14.64 27.22 -12.91
C ARG A 29 -14.67 27.43 -14.43
N ALA A 30 -14.47 26.36 -15.20
CA ALA A 30 -14.58 26.43 -16.66
C ALA A 30 -15.99 26.82 -17.14
N SER A 31 -17.03 26.42 -16.40
CA SER A 31 -18.40 26.86 -16.70
C SER A 31 -18.63 28.34 -16.39
N GLU A 32 -18.02 28.86 -15.31
CA GLU A 32 -18.14 30.25 -14.89
C GLU A 32 -17.47 31.23 -15.86
N ASP A 33 -16.27 30.89 -16.36
CA ASP A 33 -15.46 31.81 -17.18
C ASP A 33 -15.44 31.47 -18.68
N GLY A 34 -16.16 30.43 -19.11
CA GLY A 34 -16.21 29.98 -20.49
C GLY A 34 -14.97 29.20 -20.96
N GLY A 35 -14.08 28.82 -20.04
CA GLY A 35 -12.88 28.04 -20.29
C GLY A 35 -13.15 26.60 -20.70
N GLY A 36 -12.09 25.87 -21.08
CA GLY A 36 -12.15 24.43 -21.36
C GLY A 36 -11.46 23.63 -20.27
N VAL A 37 -11.97 22.44 -19.95
CA VAL A 37 -11.35 21.52 -18.98
C VAL A 37 -10.44 20.56 -19.72
N LEU A 38 -9.16 20.53 -19.37
CA LEU A 38 -8.16 19.62 -19.93
C LEU A 38 -7.75 18.58 -18.90
N PRO A 39 -8.32 17.36 -18.91
CA PRO A 39 -7.80 16.25 -18.15
C PRO A 39 -6.44 15.84 -18.71
N LEU A 40 -5.39 15.94 -17.91
CA LEU A 40 -4.01 15.71 -18.33
C LEU A 40 -3.38 14.60 -17.46
N TYR A 41 -2.78 13.60 -18.10
CA TYR A 41 -1.84 12.69 -17.46
C TYR A 41 -0.46 12.85 -18.09
N VAL A 42 0.55 13.05 -17.26
CA VAL A 42 1.94 13.17 -17.74
C VAL A 42 2.69 11.90 -17.41
N MET A 43 3.19 11.25 -18.45
CA MET A 43 4.07 10.11 -18.36
C MET A 43 5.51 10.62 -18.28
N GLU A 44 6.08 10.61 -17.08
CA GLU A 44 7.41 11.16 -16.80
C GLU A 44 8.46 10.03 -16.81
N PRO A 45 9.34 9.93 -17.83
CA PRO A 45 10.31 8.83 -17.94
C PRO A 45 11.24 8.72 -16.73
N GLU A 46 11.61 9.84 -16.11
CA GLU A 46 12.46 9.86 -14.93
C GLU A 46 11.81 9.16 -13.71
N LEU A 47 10.48 9.29 -13.55
CA LEU A 47 9.75 8.57 -12.50
C LEU A 47 9.80 7.06 -12.75
N TRP A 48 9.70 6.63 -14.00
CA TRP A 48 9.74 5.23 -14.38
C TRP A 48 11.14 4.63 -14.28
N ALA A 49 12.18 5.45 -14.26
CA ALA A 49 13.56 5.06 -14.01
C ALA A 49 13.91 4.91 -12.51
N GLU A 50 13.04 5.37 -11.59
CA GLU A 50 13.25 5.18 -10.15
C GLU A 50 13.28 3.68 -9.78
N PRO A 51 14.10 3.26 -8.80
CA PRO A 51 14.36 1.84 -8.53
C PRO A 51 13.15 1.08 -7.98
N ASP A 52 12.12 1.77 -7.53
CA ASP A 52 10.89 1.22 -6.96
C ASP A 52 9.77 1.01 -8.00
N TYR A 53 9.99 1.37 -9.29
CA TYR A 53 9.04 1.17 -10.38
C TYR A 53 9.43 -0.02 -11.29
N SER A 54 8.43 -0.56 -12.01
CA SER A 54 8.63 -1.72 -12.90
C SER A 54 7.58 -1.81 -14.01
N GLY A 55 7.84 -2.65 -15.02
CA GLY A 55 6.94 -2.88 -16.14
C GLY A 55 5.53 -3.31 -15.74
N ARG A 56 5.36 -4.14 -14.68
CA ARG A 56 4.02 -4.57 -14.22
C ARG A 56 3.18 -3.44 -13.67
N HIS A 57 3.80 -2.43 -13.04
CA HIS A 57 3.11 -1.20 -12.60
C HIS A 57 2.59 -0.43 -13.79
N TYR A 58 3.44 -0.30 -14.81
CA TYR A 58 3.07 0.40 -16.03
C TYR A 58 1.92 -0.28 -16.77
N VAL A 59 1.97 -1.60 -16.92
CA VAL A 59 0.89 -2.36 -17.59
C VAL A 59 -0.44 -2.17 -16.87
N PHE A 60 -0.46 -2.24 -15.54
CA PHE A 60 -1.66 -1.99 -14.75
C PHE A 60 -2.15 -0.54 -14.84
N LEU A 61 -1.22 0.42 -14.80
CA LEU A 61 -1.53 1.84 -14.99
C LEU A 61 -2.16 2.10 -16.36
N ARG A 62 -1.60 1.53 -17.43
CA ARG A 62 -2.09 1.73 -18.81
C ARG A 62 -3.53 1.25 -18.96
N GLU A 63 -3.89 0.13 -18.35
CA GLU A 63 -5.29 -0.35 -18.32
C GLU A 63 -6.21 0.66 -17.61
N CYS A 64 -5.76 1.21 -16.48
CA CYS A 64 -6.52 2.22 -15.72
C CYS A 64 -6.64 3.55 -16.49
N LEU A 65 -5.61 3.97 -17.23
CA LEU A 65 -5.65 5.17 -18.06
C LEU A 65 -6.59 5.03 -19.27
N ASN A 66 -6.65 3.86 -19.89
CA ASN A 66 -7.58 3.58 -20.98
C ASN A 66 -9.03 3.68 -20.49
N ASP A 67 -9.36 3.02 -19.37
CA ASP A 67 -10.70 3.13 -18.76
C ASP A 67 -11.04 4.58 -18.39
N LEU A 68 -10.10 5.31 -17.78
CA LEU A 68 -10.31 6.71 -17.42
C LEU A 68 -10.54 7.59 -18.66
N ARG A 69 -9.80 7.37 -19.75
CA ARG A 69 -9.96 8.09 -21.01
C ARG A 69 -11.38 7.94 -21.56
N ASP A 70 -11.89 6.69 -21.61
CA ASP A 70 -13.23 6.40 -22.10
C ASP A 70 -14.32 7.04 -21.22
N ARG A 71 -14.11 7.06 -19.91
CA ARG A 71 -15.04 7.66 -18.96
C ARG A 71 -15.05 9.20 -19.07
N LEU A 72 -13.90 9.83 -19.24
CA LEU A 72 -13.77 11.26 -19.45
C LEU A 72 -14.33 11.68 -20.82
N ALA A 73 -14.12 10.88 -21.87
CA ALA A 73 -14.67 11.11 -23.20
C ALA A 73 -16.22 11.17 -23.16
N ARG A 74 -16.86 10.31 -22.37
CA ARG A 74 -18.33 10.36 -22.15
C ARG A 74 -18.80 11.62 -21.45
N LEU A 75 -17.93 12.32 -20.72
CA LEU A 75 -18.21 13.62 -20.11
C LEU A 75 -17.94 14.80 -21.08
N GLY A 76 -17.41 14.52 -22.28
CA GLY A 76 -17.19 15.53 -23.33
C GLY A 76 -15.71 15.87 -23.61
N GLN A 77 -14.77 15.46 -22.76
CA GLN A 77 -13.35 15.70 -22.99
C GLN A 77 -12.52 14.47 -22.59
N PRO A 78 -11.87 13.77 -23.54
CA PRO A 78 -11.05 12.61 -23.22
C PRO A 78 -9.77 13.02 -22.47
N LEU A 79 -9.17 12.03 -21.77
CA LEU A 79 -7.86 12.20 -21.13
C LEU A 79 -6.78 12.48 -22.19
N VAL A 80 -6.04 13.54 -21.98
CA VAL A 80 -4.85 13.89 -22.76
C VAL A 80 -3.63 13.28 -22.07
N ILE A 81 -2.85 12.49 -22.81
CA ILE A 81 -1.59 11.89 -22.32
C ILE A 81 -0.43 12.59 -23.02
N ARG A 82 0.57 12.97 -22.24
CA ARG A 82 1.85 13.52 -22.72
C ARG A 82 3.01 12.79 -22.06
N THR A 83 4.10 12.62 -22.80
CA THR A 83 5.32 11.99 -22.30
C THR A 83 6.43 13.05 -22.21
N GLY A 84 7.12 13.11 -21.09
CA GLY A 84 8.21 14.05 -20.82
C GLY A 84 8.09 14.73 -19.46
N PRO A 85 9.01 15.65 -19.13
CA PRO A 85 8.95 16.42 -17.89
C PRO A 85 7.67 17.27 -17.81
N VAL A 86 6.94 17.18 -16.70
CA VAL A 86 5.67 17.92 -16.52
C VAL A 86 5.83 19.43 -16.69
N MET A 87 6.97 19.98 -16.31
CA MET A 87 7.27 21.40 -16.43
C MET A 87 7.25 21.86 -17.89
N ASP A 88 7.88 21.10 -18.79
CA ASP A 88 7.96 21.42 -20.22
C ASP A 88 6.58 21.32 -20.88
N ILE A 89 5.80 20.33 -20.46
CA ILE A 89 4.44 20.13 -20.94
C ILE A 89 3.54 21.29 -20.51
N LEU A 90 3.59 21.69 -19.24
CA LEU A 90 2.82 22.82 -18.73
C LEU A 90 3.24 24.13 -19.41
N ALA A 91 4.54 24.37 -19.62
CA ALA A 91 5.04 25.53 -20.32
C ALA A 91 4.54 25.56 -21.78
N SER A 92 4.60 24.44 -22.48
CA SER A 92 4.08 24.29 -23.85
C SER A 92 2.58 24.60 -23.94
N LEU A 93 1.79 24.03 -23.02
CA LEU A 93 0.33 24.25 -22.95
C LEU A 93 0.02 25.72 -22.63
N ASN A 94 0.77 26.34 -21.70
CA ASN A 94 0.59 27.75 -21.35
C ASN A 94 0.89 28.68 -22.54
N ASN A 95 1.98 28.44 -23.28
CA ASN A 95 2.36 29.23 -24.42
C ASN A 95 1.36 29.12 -25.59
N ARG A 96 0.80 27.93 -25.82
CA ARG A 96 -0.12 27.69 -26.94
C ARG A 96 -1.55 28.13 -26.66
N HIS A 97 -2.05 27.90 -25.45
CA HIS A 97 -3.48 28.05 -25.13
C HIS A 97 -3.74 29.06 -24.01
N GLY A 98 -2.77 29.28 -23.11
CA GLY A 98 -2.97 30.04 -21.88
C GLY A 98 -3.68 29.18 -20.81
N ILE A 99 -3.03 28.99 -19.66
CA ILE A 99 -3.58 28.27 -18.53
C ILE A 99 -4.30 29.23 -17.60
N ALA A 100 -5.57 28.97 -17.27
CA ALA A 100 -6.33 29.71 -16.25
C ALA A 100 -5.92 29.25 -14.84
N ALA A 101 -5.90 27.94 -14.62
CA ALA A 101 -5.51 27.33 -13.36
C ALA A 101 -5.13 25.85 -13.54
N LEU A 102 -4.29 25.35 -12.63
CA LEU A 102 -3.96 23.94 -12.47
C LEU A 102 -4.73 23.37 -11.28
N TYR A 103 -5.29 22.18 -11.44
CA TYR A 103 -6.01 21.45 -10.40
C TYR A 103 -5.45 20.04 -10.26
N SER A 104 -5.22 19.58 -9.05
CA SER A 104 -4.81 18.20 -8.78
C SER A 104 -5.20 17.78 -7.38
N HIS A 105 -5.11 16.47 -7.10
CA HIS A 105 -5.09 16.03 -5.72
C HIS A 105 -3.68 16.06 -5.13
N GLU A 106 -3.61 16.23 -3.80
CA GLU A 106 -2.40 16.01 -3.03
C GLU A 106 -1.93 14.56 -3.23
N GLU A 107 -0.63 14.37 -3.42
CA GLU A 107 0.01 13.07 -3.56
C GLU A 107 1.01 12.85 -2.42
N THR A 108 0.97 11.66 -1.79
CA THR A 108 2.02 11.18 -0.90
C THR A 108 2.76 10.06 -1.62
N GLY A 109 3.64 10.44 -2.54
CA GLY A 109 4.44 9.53 -3.35
C GLY A 109 5.86 9.32 -2.77
N ASN A 110 6.80 8.92 -3.64
CA ASN A 110 8.21 8.80 -3.29
C ASN A 110 8.93 10.16 -3.32
N GLY A 111 10.21 10.19 -2.98
CA GLY A 111 11.01 11.42 -2.94
C GLY A 111 11.09 12.15 -4.29
N TRP A 112 11.06 11.41 -5.41
CA TRP A 112 11.03 12.00 -6.75
C TRP A 112 9.74 12.81 -6.98
N THR A 113 8.57 12.23 -6.73
CA THR A 113 7.28 12.93 -6.91
C THR A 113 7.15 14.13 -5.99
N PHE A 114 7.70 14.06 -4.79
CA PHE A 114 7.72 15.19 -3.85
C PHE A 114 8.58 16.36 -4.39
N ARG A 115 9.76 16.08 -4.97
CA ARG A 115 10.59 17.11 -5.60
C ARG A 115 9.91 17.71 -6.83
N ARG A 116 9.29 16.88 -7.68
CA ARG A 116 8.50 17.29 -8.84
C ARG A 116 7.38 18.27 -8.46
N ASP A 117 6.56 17.91 -7.48
CA ASP A 117 5.43 18.75 -7.06
C ASP A 117 5.91 20.12 -6.52
N ARG A 118 7.03 20.14 -5.80
CA ARG A 118 7.65 21.40 -5.36
C ARG A 118 8.14 22.26 -6.55
N ALA A 119 8.71 21.66 -7.57
CA ALA A 119 9.13 22.37 -8.78
C ALA A 119 7.93 22.96 -9.51
N VAL A 120 6.84 22.18 -9.68
CA VAL A 120 5.57 22.68 -10.27
C VAL A 120 4.99 23.83 -9.44
N ALA A 121 4.98 23.74 -8.12
CA ALA A 121 4.52 24.83 -7.26
C ALA A 121 5.33 26.12 -7.44
N THR A 122 6.63 25.99 -7.60
CA THR A 122 7.52 27.14 -7.86
C THR A 122 7.26 27.72 -9.23
N TRP A 123 7.11 26.89 -10.25
CA TRP A 123 6.80 27.32 -11.62
C TRP A 123 5.44 28.04 -11.68
N CYS A 124 4.39 27.49 -11.08
CA CYS A 124 3.07 28.12 -11.04
C CYS A 124 3.14 29.52 -10.42
N ARG A 125 3.87 29.70 -9.31
CA ARG A 125 4.05 31.01 -8.68
C ARG A 125 4.78 32.00 -9.58
N ALA A 126 5.85 31.54 -10.24
CA ALA A 126 6.63 32.39 -11.16
C ALA A 126 5.81 32.90 -12.35
N HIS A 127 4.79 32.14 -12.77
CA HIS A 127 3.91 32.48 -13.89
C HIS A 127 2.57 33.09 -13.46
N GLY A 128 2.36 33.33 -12.16
CA GLY A 128 1.08 33.86 -11.64
C GLY A 128 -0.10 32.92 -11.84
N LEU A 129 0.16 31.61 -11.96
CA LEU A 129 -0.87 30.60 -12.19
C LEU A 129 -1.36 30.01 -10.86
N PRO A 130 -2.66 30.07 -10.57
CA PRO A 130 -3.20 29.39 -9.40
C PRO A 130 -3.11 27.88 -9.58
N TRP A 131 -2.57 27.20 -8.55
CA TRP A 131 -2.59 25.74 -8.45
C TRP A 131 -3.43 25.32 -7.25
N HIS A 132 -4.53 24.63 -7.51
CA HIS A 132 -5.46 24.10 -6.52
C HIS A 132 -5.13 22.64 -6.23
N GLU A 133 -4.38 22.38 -5.15
CA GLU A 133 -4.17 21.02 -4.63
C GLU A 133 -5.23 20.66 -3.61
N LEU A 134 -5.97 19.60 -3.86
CA LEU A 134 -7.12 19.18 -3.05
C LEU A 134 -6.88 17.83 -2.38
N ARG A 135 -7.40 17.65 -1.17
CA ARG A 135 -7.29 16.39 -0.46
C ARG A 135 -8.14 15.31 -1.12
N GLN A 136 -7.56 14.12 -1.29
CA GLN A 136 -8.27 12.96 -1.82
C GLN A 136 -8.50 11.83 -0.81
N ASN A 137 -7.86 11.87 0.36
CA ASN A 137 -7.91 10.81 1.36
C ASN A 137 -7.73 11.36 2.78
N GLY A 138 -7.52 10.48 3.77
CA GLY A 138 -7.38 10.87 5.17
C GLY A 138 -5.99 11.39 5.59
N VAL A 139 -5.07 11.58 4.64
CA VAL A 139 -3.76 12.19 4.91
C VAL A 139 -3.93 13.71 5.03
N ILE A 140 -3.13 14.33 5.89
CA ILE A 140 -3.12 15.77 6.12
C ILE A 140 -1.70 16.27 5.86
N ARG A 141 -1.53 17.11 4.84
CA ARG A 141 -0.25 17.72 4.52
C ARG A 141 0.18 18.72 5.60
N GLY A 142 1.46 18.70 5.97
CA GLY A 142 1.99 19.59 6.97
C GLY A 142 1.54 19.31 8.42
N LEU A 143 0.99 18.13 8.70
CA LEU A 143 0.55 17.76 10.04
C LEU A 143 1.74 17.69 11.02
N ARG A 144 1.74 18.55 12.03
CA ARG A 144 2.82 18.60 13.03
C ARG A 144 2.63 17.60 14.18
N GLN A 145 1.39 17.31 14.55
CA GLN A 145 1.04 16.43 15.67
C GLN A 145 -0.07 15.47 15.27
N ARG A 146 -0.01 14.25 15.81
CA ARG A 146 -0.98 13.18 15.49
C ARG A 146 -2.26 13.24 16.31
N ASP A 147 -2.30 14.09 17.33
CA ASP A 147 -3.49 14.22 18.17
C ASP A 147 -4.69 14.70 17.36
N GLY A 148 -5.80 13.99 17.50
CA GLY A 148 -7.01 14.28 16.75
C GLY A 148 -7.01 13.81 15.27
N TRP A 149 -5.91 13.31 14.72
CA TRP A 149 -5.87 12.84 13.33
C TRP A 149 -6.97 11.83 12.99
N ALA A 150 -7.25 10.89 13.89
CA ALA A 150 -8.30 9.89 13.66
C ALA A 150 -9.69 10.55 13.53
N ARG A 151 -9.98 11.63 14.28
CA ARG A 151 -11.22 12.40 14.17
C ARG A 151 -11.30 13.12 12.81
N HIS A 152 -10.19 13.70 12.35
CA HIS A 152 -10.13 14.32 11.03
C HIS A 152 -10.33 13.29 9.92
N TRP A 153 -9.74 12.09 10.05
CA TRP A 153 -9.95 10.99 9.13
C TRP A 153 -11.42 10.57 9.08
N GLU A 154 -12.05 10.36 10.24
CA GLU A 154 -13.47 10.01 10.34
C GLU A 154 -14.36 11.10 9.72
N GLY A 155 -14.09 12.37 10.03
CA GLY A 155 -14.82 13.50 9.46
C GLY A 155 -14.70 13.59 7.94
N PHE A 156 -13.51 13.29 7.38
CA PHE A 156 -13.31 13.24 5.93
C PHE A 156 -14.08 12.08 5.30
N MET A 157 -14.02 10.87 5.89
CA MET A 157 -14.70 9.68 5.35
C MET A 157 -16.22 9.72 5.47
N ARG A 158 -16.79 10.50 6.40
CA ARG A 158 -18.25 10.68 6.54
C ARG A 158 -18.88 11.54 5.46
N ARG A 159 -18.11 12.42 4.83
CA ARG A 159 -18.64 13.25 3.74
C ARG A 159 -19.06 12.36 2.58
N ALA A 160 -20.19 12.64 1.97
CA ALA A 160 -20.63 11.90 0.79
C ALA A 160 -19.58 11.97 -0.32
N PRO A 161 -19.33 10.87 -1.05
CA PRO A 161 -18.54 10.92 -2.28
C PRO A 161 -19.17 11.90 -3.26
N GLN A 162 -18.35 12.73 -3.89
CA GLN A 162 -18.83 13.69 -4.89
C GLN A 162 -19.25 12.96 -6.17
N PRO A 163 -20.41 13.30 -6.78
CA PRO A 163 -20.74 12.80 -8.11
C PRO A 163 -19.70 13.27 -9.14
N ALA A 164 -19.58 12.56 -10.25
CA ALA A 164 -18.84 13.08 -11.40
C ALA A 164 -19.54 14.34 -11.93
N PRO A 165 -18.79 15.29 -12.52
CA PRO A 165 -19.40 16.39 -13.28
C PRO A 165 -20.35 15.85 -14.35
N SER A 166 -21.44 16.55 -14.62
CA SER A 166 -22.39 16.16 -15.67
C SER A 166 -21.80 16.25 -17.07
N ALA A 167 -20.94 17.23 -17.30
CA ALA A 167 -20.20 17.42 -18.54
C ALA A 167 -18.89 18.19 -18.29
N LEU A 168 -17.94 18.03 -19.19
CA LEU A 168 -16.72 18.84 -19.28
C LEU A 168 -16.79 19.70 -20.54
N ARG A 169 -16.50 21.00 -20.42
CA ARG A 169 -16.35 21.85 -21.61
C ARG A 169 -15.13 21.41 -22.39
N PRO A 170 -15.29 21.01 -23.67
CA PRO A 170 -14.18 20.49 -24.45
C PRO A 170 -13.14 21.56 -24.78
N VAL A 171 -11.91 21.11 -24.97
CA VAL A 171 -10.82 21.91 -25.53
C VAL A 171 -10.66 21.48 -26.99
N PRO A 172 -11.04 22.33 -27.97
CA PRO A 172 -10.93 21.98 -29.38
C PRO A 172 -9.46 21.74 -29.80
N GLU A 173 -9.27 20.92 -30.82
CA GLU A 173 -8.00 20.73 -31.52
C GLU A 173 -6.84 20.22 -30.65
N ILE A 174 -7.11 19.66 -29.48
CA ILE A 174 -6.09 18.99 -28.67
C ILE A 174 -6.05 17.49 -29.02
N ASP A 175 -4.94 17.04 -29.58
CA ASP A 175 -4.66 15.62 -29.73
C ASP A 175 -4.65 14.92 -28.37
N PRO A 176 -5.45 13.88 -28.13
CA PRO A 176 -5.43 13.10 -26.89
C PRO A 176 -4.07 12.46 -26.59
N GLY A 177 -3.24 12.21 -27.58
CA GLY A 177 -1.98 11.48 -27.44
C GLY A 177 -2.19 10.01 -27.08
N ILE A 178 -1.11 9.28 -26.99
CA ILE A 178 -1.10 7.85 -26.62
C ILE A 178 -0.15 7.60 -25.47
N ALA A 179 -0.41 6.57 -24.69
CA ALA A 179 0.54 6.10 -23.69
C ALA A 179 1.73 5.42 -24.40
N PRO A 180 2.99 5.73 -24.03
CA PRO A 180 4.16 5.14 -24.65
C PRO A 180 4.22 3.62 -24.41
N SER A 181 5.03 2.92 -25.19
CA SER A 181 5.36 1.51 -24.94
C SER A 181 6.31 1.36 -23.74
N LEU A 182 6.47 0.13 -23.23
CA LEU A 182 7.47 -0.17 -22.20
C LEU A 182 8.88 0.23 -22.65
N GLY A 183 9.24 -0.07 -23.92
CA GLY A 183 10.56 0.25 -24.47
C GLY A 183 10.83 1.76 -24.56
N GLU A 184 9.84 2.57 -24.93
CA GLU A 184 9.96 4.03 -24.96
C GLU A 184 10.17 4.65 -23.57
N LEU A 185 9.75 3.94 -22.51
CA LEU A 185 10.01 4.32 -21.11
C LEU A 185 11.28 3.69 -20.54
N GLY A 186 12.03 2.91 -21.31
CA GLY A 186 13.20 2.18 -20.83
C GLY A 186 12.88 1.07 -19.84
N LEU A 187 11.62 0.61 -19.79
CA LEU A 187 11.18 -0.44 -18.88
C LEU A 187 11.37 -1.82 -19.51
N ALA A 188 11.98 -2.73 -18.75
CA ALA A 188 12.01 -4.14 -19.10
C ALA A 188 10.62 -4.77 -19.02
N ASP A 189 10.39 -5.81 -19.84
CA ASP A 189 9.23 -6.66 -19.65
C ASP A 189 9.28 -7.34 -18.28
N ASP A 190 8.18 -7.24 -17.55
CA ASP A 190 8.04 -7.79 -16.20
C ASP A 190 6.72 -8.55 -16.11
N PRO A 191 6.67 -9.78 -16.67
CA PRO A 191 5.44 -10.53 -16.78
C PRO A 191 4.84 -10.87 -15.43
N CYS A 192 3.55 -10.65 -15.31
CA CYS A 192 2.76 -10.97 -14.13
C CYS A 192 1.45 -11.63 -14.56
N PRO A 193 1.52 -12.91 -15.00
CA PRO A 193 0.45 -13.56 -15.78
C PRO A 193 -0.86 -13.75 -15.01
N GLN A 194 -0.81 -13.76 -13.68
CA GLN A 194 -1.99 -13.90 -12.81
C GLN A 194 -2.37 -12.59 -12.12
N ARG A 195 -1.91 -11.45 -12.64
CA ARG A 195 -2.24 -10.12 -12.13
C ARG A 195 -3.73 -9.82 -12.34
N GLN A 196 -4.29 -9.03 -11.43
CA GLN A 196 -5.64 -8.48 -11.59
C GLN A 196 -5.66 -7.47 -12.74
N PRO A 197 -6.79 -7.37 -13.48
CA PRO A 197 -6.98 -6.32 -14.47
C PRO A 197 -7.14 -4.95 -13.80
N GLY A 198 -6.73 -3.89 -14.51
CA GLY A 198 -6.95 -2.50 -14.13
C GLY A 198 -8.34 -1.99 -14.51
N GLY A 199 -8.63 -0.73 -14.16
CA GLY A 199 -9.87 -0.05 -14.51
C GLY A 199 -10.96 -0.11 -13.44
N HIS A 200 -11.94 0.77 -13.61
CA HIS A 200 -12.99 1.01 -12.62
C HIS A 200 -13.99 -0.15 -12.51
N ALA A 201 -14.38 -0.75 -13.63
CA ALA A 201 -15.30 -1.89 -13.61
C ALA A 201 -14.72 -3.07 -12.84
N ALA A 202 -13.45 -3.42 -13.11
CA ALA A 202 -12.73 -4.47 -12.39
C ALA A 202 -12.58 -4.16 -10.89
N ALA A 203 -12.36 -2.88 -10.54
CA ALA A 203 -12.26 -2.44 -9.15
C ALA A 203 -13.57 -2.65 -8.38
N TRP A 204 -14.70 -2.26 -8.97
CA TRP A 204 -16.03 -2.44 -8.36
C TRP A 204 -16.44 -3.91 -8.29
N GLU A 205 -16.21 -4.69 -9.35
CA GLU A 205 -16.46 -6.14 -9.32
C GLU A 205 -15.76 -6.80 -8.12
N ARG A 206 -14.50 -6.43 -7.87
CA ARG A 206 -13.74 -6.94 -6.72
C ARG A 206 -14.30 -6.49 -5.39
N LEU A 207 -14.69 -5.24 -5.27
CA LEU A 207 -15.29 -4.69 -4.05
C LEU A 207 -16.66 -5.31 -3.78
N ASP A 208 -17.53 -5.35 -4.79
CA ASP A 208 -18.91 -5.84 -4.67
C ASP A 208 -18.91 -7.34 -4.33
N SER A 209 -18.12 -8.16 -5.02
CA SER A 209 -17.99 -9.59 -4.70
C SER A 209 -17.45 -9.81 -3.29
N PHE A 210 -16.55 -8.96 -2.82
CA PHE A 210 -16.06 -9.01 -1.43
C PHE A 210 -17.16 -8.67 -0.44
N LEU A 211 -17.90 -7.58 -0.65
CA LEU A 211 -18.96 -7.13 0.25
C LEU A 211 -20.19 -8.05 0.21
N ALA A 212 -20.47 -8.70 -0.92
CA ALA A 212 -21.62 -9.60 -1.07
C ALA A 212 -21.35 -11.02 -0.55
N MET A 213 -20.19 -11.60 -0.85
CA MET A 213 -19.92 -13.03 -0.63
C MET A 213 -18.55 -13.32 0.00
N ARG A 214 -17.46 -12.95 -0.67
CA ARG A 214 -16.10 -13.42 -0.33
C ARG A 214 -15.62 -12.93 1.04
N GLY A 215 -16.06 -11.77 1.47
CA GLY A 215 -15.61 -11.12 2.71
C GLY A 215 -16.17 -11.71 3.99
N ALA A 216 -17.12 -12.66 3.95
CA ALA A 216 -17.72 -13.23 5.16
C ALA A 216 -16.66 -13.79 6.14
N PHE A 217 -15.67 -14.50 5.61
CA PHE A 217 -14.59 -15.10 6.37
C PHE A 217 -13.28 -14.32 6.35
N TYR A 218 -13.29 -13.08 5.87
CA TYR A 218 -12.08 -12.26 5.75
C TYR A 218 -11.23 -12.24 7.02
N ARG A 219 -11.86 -12.09 8.19
CA ARG A 219 -11.15 -12.00 9.47
C ARG A 219 -10.33 -13.26 9.80
N THR A 220 -10.84 -14.42 9.50
CA THR A 220 -10.19 -15.71 9.80
C THR A 220 -9.24 -16.15 8.69
N ALA A 221 -9.59 -15.86 7.44
CA ALA A 221 -8.84 -16.29 6.25
C ALA A 221 -7.69 -15.35 5.84
N MET A 222 -7.71 -14.07 6.25
CA MET A 222 -6.76 -13.05 5.76
C MET A 222 -5.29 -13.34 6.08
N ALA A 223 -4.99 -14.29 6.96
CA ALA A 223 -3.62 -14.69 7.29
C ALA A 223 -3.12 -15.84 6.40
N SER A 224 -4.01 -16.68 5.88
CA SER A 224 -3.67 -17.80 5.02
C SER A 224 -3.29 -17.35 3.61
N PRO A 225 -2.22 -17.87 2.99
CA PRO A 225 -1.88 -17.57 1.60
C PRO A 225 -2.83 -18.28 0.61
N VAL A 226 -3.51 -19.34 1.03
CA VAL A 226 -4.51 -20.05 0.22
C VAL A 226 -5.86 -19.33 0.32
N ALA A 227 -6.51 -19.39 1.49
CA ALA A 227 -7.85 -18.84 1.68
C ALA A 227 -7.89 -17.31 1.58
N GLY A 228 -6.82 -16.61 1.93
CA GLY A 228 -6.71 -15.15 1.83
C GLY A 228 -6.76 -14.63 0.39
N PHE A 229 -6.39 -15.45 -0.58
CA PHE A 229 -6.46 -15.06 -2.00
C PHE A 229 -7.90 -14.78 -2.44
N ASP A 230 -8.86 -15.56 -1.94
CA ASP A 230 -10.28 -15.40 -2.26
C ASP A 230 -11.00 -14.51 -1.25
N ALA A 231 -10.72 -14.67 0.05
CA ALA A 231 -11.43 -13.97 1.12
C ALA A 231 -11.02 -12.51 1.31
N CYS A 232 -9.85 -12.06 0.81
CA CYS A 232 -9.46 -10.65 0.86
C CYS A 232 -10.14 -9.84 -0.25
N SER A 233 -10.33 -8.54 -0.01
CA SER A 233 -10.95 -7.65 -0.99
C SER A 233 -10.17 -7.52 -2.30
N ARG A 234 -8.84 -7.54 -2.20
CA ARG A 234 -7.90 -7.38 -3.32
C ARG A 234 -8.07 -6.09 -4.13
N ILE A 235 -8.63 -5.04 -3.52
CA ILE A 235 -8.78 -3.72 -4.16
C ILE A 235 -7.55 -2.82 -4.00
N SER A 236 -6.50 -3.29 -3.35
CA SER A 236 -5.30 -2.48 -3.05
C SER A 236 -4.63 -1.89 -4.29
N PRO A 237 -4.50 -2.57 -5.45
CA PRO A 237 -3.95 -1.95 -6.66
C PRO A 237 -4.80 -0.78 -7.17
N HIS A 238 -6.12 -0.93 -7.12
CA HIS A 238 -7.05 0.12 -7.55
C HIS A 238 -7.06 1.33 -6.58
N LEU A 239 -6.87 1.08 -5.28
CA LEU A 239 -6.70 2.16 -4.30
C LEU A 239 -5.33 2.85 -4.44
N ALA A 240 -4.29 2.13 -4.85
CA ALA A 240 -2.96 2.70 -5.05
C ALA A 240 -2.92 3.71 -6.20
N LEU A 241 -3.64 3.46 -7.29
CA LEU A 241 -3.80 4.39 -8.40
C LEU A 241 -5.06 5.28 -8.29
N GLY A 242 -5.80 5.19 -7.18
CA GLY A 242 -6.98 6.01 -6.96
C GLY A 242 -8.13 5.79 -7.93
N VAL A 243 -8.21 4.60 -8.56
CA VAL A 243 -9.34 4.16 -9.40
C VAL A 243 -10.63 4.09 -8.59
N LEU A 244 -10.51 3.68 -7.31
CA LEU A 244 -11.51 3.87 -6.27
C LEU A 244 -10.97 4.83 -5.22
N SER A 245 -11.77 5.77 -4.75
CA SER A 245 -11.40 6.56 -3.58
C SER A 245 -11.57 5.74 -2.29
N THR A 246 -10.76 6.05 -1.27
CA THR A 246 -10.94 5.43 0.05
C THR A 246 -12.32 5.75 0.63
N ARG A 247 -12.91 6.89 0.29
CA ARG A 247 -14.22 7.35 0.75
C ARG A 247 -15.37 6.57 0.09
N GLU A 248 -15.31 6.31 -1.23
CA GLU A 248 -16.26 5.43 -1.91
C GLU A 248 -16.30 4.04 -1.27
N VAL A 249 -15.11 3.46 -1.01
CA VAL A 249 -15.00 2.15 -0.33
C VAL A 249 -15.56 2.21 1.09
N ALA A 250 -15.29 3.28 1.85
CA ALA A 250 -15.82 3.44 3.20
C ALA A 250 -17.36 3.53 3.21
N HIS A 251 -17.96 4.25 2.24
CA HIS A 251 -19.39 4.33 2.08
C HIS A 251 -20.04 3.02 1.63
N ALA A 252 -19.44 2.31 0.67
CA ALA A 252 -19.90 0.97 0.28
C ALA A 252 -19.89 0.00 1.47
N LEU A 253 -18.81 0.02 2.25
CA LEU A 253 -18.70 -0.76 3.48
C LEU A 253 -19.77 -0.39 4.51
N ALA A 254 -20.00 0.89 4.73
CA ALA A 254 -21.01 1.36 5.69
C ALA A 254 -22.42 0.96 5.28
N ARG A 255 -22.79 1.10 3.98
CA ARG A 255 -24.07 0.59 3.45
C ARG A 255 -24.23 -0.90 3.74
N ARG A 256 -23.19 -1.70 3.49
CA ARG A 256 -23.23 -3.14 3.79
C ARG A 256 -23.41 -3.44 5.28
N GLN A 257 -22.77 -2.66 6.15
CA GLN A 257 -22.93 -2.78 7.61
C GLN A 257 -24.38 -2.48 8.05
N THR A 258 -25.01 -1.45 7.50
CA THR A 258 -26.40 -1.08 7.78
C THR A 258 -27.38 -2.15 7.28
N GLN A 259 -27.24 -2.60 6.03
CA GLN A 259 -28.06 -3.68 5.45
C GLN A 259 -28.01 -4.94 6.31
N ARG A 260 -26.83 -5.31 6.79
CA ARG A 260 -26.66 -6.46 7.66
C ARG A 260 -27.33 -6.28 9.03
N ALA A 261 -27.30 -5.08 9.60
CA ALA A 261 -27.95 -4.80 10.89
C ALA A 261 -29.49 -4.91 10.80
N ALA A 262 -30.05 -4.64 9.62
CA ALA A 262 -31.48 -4.75 9.35
C ALA A 262 -31.95 -6.18 9.02
N GLY A 263 -31.05 -7.10 8.63
CA GLY A 263 -31.36 -8.48 8.23
C GLY A 263 -31.00 -9.50 9.31
N SER A 264 -31.98 -10.25 9.81
CA SER A 264 -31.75 -11.38 10.73
C SER A 264 -31.52 -12.66 9.93
N GLY A 265 -30.34 -13.20 9.87
CA GLY A 265 -30.07 -14.52 9.29
C GLY A 265 -28.77 -14.70 8.51
N GLU A 266 -27.94 -13.68 8.41
CA GLU A 266 -26.68 -13.78 7.69
C GLU A 266 -25.62 -14.64 8.42
N ALA A 267 -24.75 -15.28 7.63
CA ALA A 267 -23.68 -16.16 8.09
C ALA A 267 -22.84 -15.54 9.22
N ARG A 268 -22.52 -16.35 10.21
CA ARG A 268 -21.57 -15.98 11.27
C ARG A 268 -20.24 -15.55 10.63
N GLY A 269 -19.69 -14.39 11.05
CA GLY A 269 -18.38 -13.89 10.56
C GLY A 269 -18.41 -12.49 9.98
N TRP A 270 -19.48 -12.06 9.32
CA TRP A 270 -19.57 -10.78 8.66
C TRP A 270 -19.24 -9.58 9.55
N ALA A 271 -19.83 -9.49 10.75
CA ALA A 271 -19.60 -8.36 11.65
C ALA A 271 -18.11 -8.16 12.00
N GLY A 272 -17.41 -9.25 12.28
CA GLY A 272 -15.99 -9.23 12.57
C GLY A 272 -15.15 -8.89 11.34
N SER A 273 -15.52 -9.43 10.19
CA SER A 273 -14.84 -9.21 8.91
C SER A 273 -14.97 -7.77 8.42
N LEU A 274 -16.17 -7.19 8.42
CA LEU A 274 -16.40 -5.81 8.02
C LEU A 274 -15.69 -4.81 8.95
N ARG A 275 -15.67 -5.06 10.27
CA ARG A 275 -14.88 -4.26 11.22
C ARG A 275 -13.38 -4.36 10.95
N SER A 276 -12.88 -5.55 10.67
CA SER A 276 -11.47 -5.75 10.33
C SER A 276 -11.11 -5.03 9.03
N PHE A 277 -11.98 -5.06 8.02
CA PHE A 277 -11.76 -4.36 6.77
C PHE A 277 -11.81 -2.84 6.95
N SER A 278 -12.77 -2.29 7.71
CA SER A 278 -12.80 -0.86 8.08
C SER A 278 -11.50 -0.40 8.72
N ALA A 279 -10.97 -1.19 9.64
CA ALA A 279 -9.68 -0.89 10.27
C ALA A 279 -8.53 -0.82 9.24
N ARG A 280 -8.56 -1.61 8.15
CA ARG A 280 -7.53 -1.55 7.10
C ARG A 280 -7.57 -0.26 6.30
N LEU A 281 -8.74 0.28 6.02
CA LEU A 281 -8.87 1.58 5.35
C LEU A 281 -8.28 2.71 6.21
N HIS A 282 -8.52 2.68 7.51
CA HIS A 282 -7.91 3.62 8.45
C HIS A 282 -6.38 3.47 8.49
N TRP A 283 -5.87 2.21 8.59
CA TRP A 283 -4.44 1.94 8.62
C TRP A 283 -3.73 2.35 7.31
N ARG A 284 -4.39 2.23 6.16
CA ARG A 284 -3.86 2.73 4.89
C ARG A 284 -3.43 4.19 5.03
N CYS A 285 -4.35 5.09 5.37
CA CYS A 285 -4.04 6.51 5.53
C CYS A 285 -3.08 6.78 6.71
N HIS A 286 -3.12 5.97 7.78
CA HIS A 286 -2.18 6.10 8.90
C HIS A 286 -0.72 5.87 8.47
N PHE A 287 -0.45 4.87 7.62
CA PHE A 287 0.90 4.65 7.10
C PHE A 287 1.32 5.72 6.11
N MET A 288 0.45 6.09 5.18
CA MET A 288 0.72 7.19 4.25
C MET A 288 1.08 8.49 5.01
N GLN A 289 0.34 8.80 6.07
CA GLN A 289 0.63 9.96 6.91
C GLN A 289 2.03 9.90 7.56
N LYS A 290 2.63 8.72 7.77
CA LYS A 290 4.01 8.63 8.30
C LYS A 290 5.01 9.14 7.27
N LEU A 291 4.88 8.71 6.02
CA LEU A 291 5.75 9.17 4.93
C LEU A 291 5.53 10.66 4.65
N GLU A 292 4.27 11.13 4.65
CA GLU A 292 3.94 12.56 4.49
C GLU A 292 4.58 13.42 5.58
N ALA A 293 4.59 12.95 6.82
CA ALA A 293 5.19 13.68 7.94
C ALA A 293 6.72 13.55 8.01
N GLU A 294 7.29 12.50 7.41
CA GLU A 294 8.72 12.18 7.43
C GLU A 294 9.15 11.58 6.09
N PRO A 295 9.31 12.40 5.03
CA PRO A 295 9.71 11.91 3.70
C PRO A 295 11.04 11.15 3.69
N GLY A 296 11.96 11.50 4.59
CA GLY A 296 13.22 10.80 4.76
C GLY A 296 13.13 9.34 5.17
N LEU A 297 11.95 8.88 5.58
CA LEU A 297 11.67 7.50 5.95
C LEU A 297 11.85 6.52 4.78
N GLU A 298 11.77 7.00 3.56
CA GLU A 298 12.06 6.23 2.33
C GLU A 298 13.52 5.76 2.26
N HIS A 299 14.46 6.56 2.79
CA HIS A 299 15.89 6.31 2.62
C HIS A 299 16.66 6.15 3.93
N ARG A 300 16.08 6.50 5.07
CA ARG A 300 16.75 6.53 6.37
C ARG A 300 15.98 5.74 7.41
N ASN A 301 16.72 5.07 8.32
CA ASN A 301 16.08 4.42 9.46
C ASN A 301 15.27 5.44 10.27
N LEU A 302 14.04 5.10 10.60
CA LEU A 302 13.19 5.95 11.43
C LEU A 302 13.84 6.16 12.81
N HIS A 303 14.40 5.10 13.41
CA HIS A 303 15.21 5.18 14.62
C HIS A 303 16.69 5.07 14.27
N ARG A 304 17.43 6.15 14.41
CA ARG A 304 18.82 6.30 13.95
C ARG A 304 19.81 5.35 14.61
N ALA A 305 19.53 4.84 15.81
CA ALA A 305 20.39 3.84 16.46
C ALA A 305 20.56 2.53 15.65
N TYR A 306 19.73 2.30 14.65
CA TYR A 306 19.88 1.15 13.73
C TYR A 306 20.77 1.45 12.51
N ASP A 307 21.33 2.65 12.38
CA ASP A 307 22.25 2.97 11.31
C ASP A 307 23.53 2.14 11.46
N GLY A 308 23.91 1.47 10.38
CA GLY A 308 25.08 0.58 10.39
C GLY A 308 24.86 -0.81 11.03
N LEU A 309 23.64 -1.12 11.52
CA LEU A 309 23.36 -2.45 12.08
C LEU A 309 23.55 -3.57 11.04
N ARG A 310 23.22 -3.32 9.79
CA ARG A 310 23.40 -4.23 8.66
C ARG A 310 24.31 -3.61 7.61
N PRO A 311 25.10 -4.41 6.88
CA PRO A 311 25.90 -3.91 5.76
C PRO A 311 25.01 -3.17 4.75
N LYS A 312 25.47 -2.02 4.25
CA LYS A 312 24.75 -1.27 3.20
C LYS A 312 24.75 -2.03 1.88
N GLU A 313 25.91 -2.60 1.53
CA GLU A 313 26.03 -3.47 0.36
C GLU A 313 25.40 -4.81 0.70
N PRO A 314 24.34 -5.22 -0.02
CA PRO A 314 23.68 -6.47 0.23
C PRO A 314 24.55 -7.65 -0.20
N ASP A 315 24.47 -8.75 0.52
CA ASP A 315 24.99 -10.03 0.04
C ASP A 315 24.21 -10.41 -1.24
N ALA A 316 24.90 -10.35 -2.38
CA ALA A 316 24.29 -10.51 -3.70
C ALA A 316 23.67 -11.90 -3.88
N VAL A 317 24.31 -12.95 -3.33
CA VAL A 317 23.84 -14.34 -3.44
C VAL A 317 22.53 -14.50 -2.66
N ARG A 318 22.50 -14.03 -1.42
CA ARG A 318 21.29 -14.10 -0.57
C ARG A 318 20.15 -13.25 -1.12
N LEU A 319 20.46 -12.06 -1.63
CA LEU A 319 19.45 -11.18 -2.23
C LEU A 319 18.87 -11.80 -3.50
N ALA A 320 19.71 -12.36 -4.37
CA ALA A 320 19.28 -13.03 -5.60
C ALA A 320 18.41 -14.25 -5.28
N ALA A 321 18.86 -15.15 -4.42
CA ALA A 321 18.11 -16.33 -4.01
C ALA A 321 16.74 -15.96 -3.41
N TRP A 322 16.70 -14.94 -2.57
CA TRP A 322 15.42 -14.48 -2.00
C TRP A 322 14.52 -13.83 -3.04
N SER A 323 15.07 -13.05 -3.97
CA SER A 323 14.32 -12.33 -5.01
C SER A 323 13.71 -13.24 -6.06
N SER A 324 14.31 -14.43 -6.29
CA SER A 324 13.82 -15.46 -7.22
C SER A 324 12.94 -16.52 -6.55
N GLY A 325 12.93 -16.60 -5.21
CA GLY A 325 12.27 -17.67 -4.47
C GLY A 325 13.05 -18.98 -4.55
N GLU A 326 14.35 -18.90 -4.26
CA GLU A 326 15.35 -20.00 -4.32
C GLU A 326 16.21 -20.03 -3.05
N THR A 327 15.62 -19.68 -1.90
CA THR A 327 16.35 -19.67 -0.62
C THR A 327 16.57 -21.06 -0.02
N GLY A 328 15.92 -22.08 -0.56
CA GLY A 328 15.85 -23.41 0.05
C GLY A 328 14.93 -23.51 1.27
N LEU A 329 14.15 -22.44 1.55
CA LEU A 329 13.13 -22.40 2.59
C LEU A 329 11.74 -22.45 1.92
N PRO A 330 11.07 -23.61 1.82
CA PRO A 330 9.95 -23.83 0.90
C PRO A 330 8.81 -22.82 1.03
N PHE A 331 8.42 -22.45 2.25
CA PHE A 331 7.32 -21.51 2.42
C PHE A 331 7.68 -20.07 2.03
N VAL A 332 8.96 -19.68 2.17
CA VAL A 332 9.47 -18.38 1.70
C VAL A 332 9.49 -18.35 0.17
N ASP A 333 10.02 -19.41 -0.43
CA ASP A 333 10.18 -19.53 -1.88
C ASP A 333 8.83 -19.58 -2.59
N ALA A 334 7.90 -20.40 -2.10
CA ALA A 334 6.52 -20.44 -2.57
C ALA A 334 5.85 -19.06 -2.48
N THR A 335 6.11 -18.33 -1.39
CA THR A 335 5.55 -16.99 -1.18
C THR A 335 6.11 -15.99 -2.20
N MET A 336 7.41 -16.01 -2.46
CA MET A 336 8.04 -15.12 -3.43
C MET A 336 7.59 -15.45 -4.87
N ARG A 337 7.54 -16.73 -5.25
CA ARG A 337 7.08 -17.14 -6.59
C ARG A 337 5.61 -16.81 -6.82
N ALA A 338 4.76 -16.96 -5.78
CA ALA A 338 3.38 -16.48 -5.83
C ALA A 338 3.30 -14.98 -6.08
N LEU A 339 4.15 -14.18 -5.42
CA LEU A 339 4.21 -12.73 -5.63
C LEU A 339 4.66 -12.38 -7.05
N ILE A 340 5.68 -13.06 -7.56
CA ILE A 340 6.19 -12.85 -8.94
C ILE A 340 5.06 -13.07 -9.95
N ALA A 341 4.29 -14.15 -9.80
CA ALA A 341 3.24 -14.52 -10.74
C ALA A 341 1.97 -13.66 -10.64
N THR A 342 1.62 -13.19 -9.43
CA THR A 342 0.31 -12.57 -9.16
C THR A 342 0.36 -11.08 -8.87
N GLY A 343 1.53 -10.55 -8.52
CA GLY A 343 1.71 -9.15 -8.12
C GLY A 343 1.03 -8.78 -6.80
N TRP A 344 0.47 -9.76 -6.08
CA TRP A 344 -0.27 -9.52 -4.85
C TRP A 344 -0.08 -10.65 -3.83
N MET A 345 -0.09 -10.30 -2.56
CA MET A 345 -0.20 -11.25 -1.46
C MET A 345 -0.80 -10.61 -0.22
N ASN A 346 -1.28 -11.44 0.71
CA ASN A 346 -1.80 -10.98 1.97
C ASN A 346 -0.71 -10.39 2.88
N PHE A 347 -1.13 -9.59 3.86
CA PHE A 347 -0.22 -8.84 4.73
C PHE A 347 0.75 -9.74 5.51
N ARG A 348 0.32 -10.91 6.00
CA ARG A 348 1.19 -11.80 6.77
C ARG A 348 2.38 -12.29 5.95
N MET A 349 2.16 -12.64 4.70
CA MET A 349 3.22 -13.08 3.79
C MET A 349 4.18 -11.95 3.45
N ARG A 350 3.67 -10.73 3.21
CA ARG A 350 4.53 -9.53 3.03
C ARG A 350 5.44 -9.31 4.23
N ALA A 351 4.88 -9.40 5.44
CA ALA A 351 5.62 -9.22 6.69
C ALA A 351 6.68 -10.31 6.88
N MET A 352 6.36 -11.55 6.53
CA MET A 352 7.30 -12.67 6.60
C MET A 352 8.45 -12.49 5.61
N LEU A 353 8.18 -12.20 4.34
CA LEU A 353 9.23 -11.99 3.34
C LEU A 353 10.23 -10.93 3.79
N MET A 354 9.74 -9.77 4.24
CA MET A 354 10.62 -8.70 4.71
C MET A 354 11.36 -9.07 5.99
N SER A 355 10.70 -9.76 6.91
CA SER A 355 11.34 -10.26 8.14
C SER A 355 12.46 -11.26 7.82
N VAL A 356 12.23 -12.21 6.89
CA VAL A 356 13.26 -13.18 6.49
C VAL A 356 14.44 -12.46 5.85
N ALA A 357 14.23 -11.55 4.93
CA ALA A 357 15.29 -10.77 4.30
C ALA A 357 16.14 -10.03 5.34
N SER A 358 15.48 -9.34 6.29
CA SER A 358 16.21 -8.47 7.23
C SER A 358 16.81 -9.21 8.43
N TYR A 359 16.19 -10.28 8.92
CA TYR A 359 16.68 -10.96 10.13
C TYR A 359 17.44 -12.26 9.82
N HIS A 360 16.97 -13.06 8.87
CA HIS A 360 17.59 -14.34 8.57
C HIS A 360 18.73 -14.18 7.54
N LEU A 361 18.47 -13.45 6.45
CA LEU A 361 19.47 -13.20 5.43
C LEU A 361 20.39 -12.01 5.78
N TRP A 362 20.07 -11.28 6.83
CA TRP A 362 20.81 -10.13 7.37
C TRP A 362 21.03 -9.01 6.35
N LEU A 363 20.06 -8.80 5.46
CA LEU A 363 20.09 -7.76 4.44
C LEU A 363 19.59 -6.42 5.01
N ASP A 364 20.23 -5.31 4.63
CA ASP A 364 19.66 -3.98 4.87
C ASP A 364 18.31 -3.86 4.13
N TRP A 365 17.35 -3.27 4.77
CA TRP A 365 15.96 -3.25 4.31
C TRP A 365 15.75 -2.55 2.96
N ARG A 366 16.68 -1.69 2.53
CA ARG A 366 16.54 -0.89 1.30
C ARG A 366 16.51 -1.80 0.07
N ALA A 367 17.49 -2.64 -0.11
CA ALA A 367 17.58 -3.53 -1.27
C ALA A 367 16.38 -4.51 -1.38
N PRO A 368 16.02 -5.31 -0.35
CA PRO A 368 14.82 -6.14 -0.44
C PRO A 368 13.52 -5.30 -0.47
N GLY A 369 13.52 -4.08 0.09
CA GLY A 369 12.42 -3.14 -0.03
C GLY A 369 12.14 -2.74 -1.48
N GLU A 370 13.18 -2.39 -2.25
CA GLU A 370 13.08 -2.08 -3.69
C GLU A 370 12.60 -3.30 -4.49
N VAL A 371 13.12 -4.50 -4.22
CA VAL A 371 12.64 -5.72 -4.87
C VAL A 371 11.15 -5.93 -4.64
N LEU A 372 10.68 -5.79 -3.39
CA LEU A 372 9.25 -5.93 -3.08
C LEU A 372 8.41 -4.82 -3.70
N ALA A 373 8.90 -3.56 -3.71
CA ALA A 373 8.22 -2.45 -4.36
C ALA A 373 7.91 -2.79 -5.82
N ARG A 374 8.92 -3.23 -6.57
CA ARG A 374 8.80 -3.61 -7.98
C ARG A 374 7.87 -4.80 -8.23
N ARG A 375 7.74 -5.72 -7.27
CA ARG A 375 6.90 -6.93 -7.42
C ARG A 375 5.43 -6.69 -7.06
N PHE A 376 5.11 -5.72 -6.18
CA PHE A 376 3.74 -5.44 -5.78
C PHE A 376 3.00 -4.56 -6.78
N THR A 377 2.00 -5.09 -7.51
CA THR A 377 1.13 -4.27 -8.37
C THR A 377 0.41 -3.16 -7.58
N ASP A 378 0.21 -3.36 -6.27
CA ASP A 378 -0.39 -2.38 -5.37
C ASP A 378 0.65 -1.51 -4.64
N TYR A 379 1.83 -1.29 -5.26
CA TYR A 379 2.86 -0.45 -4.68
C TYR A 379 2.34 0.95 -4.36
N GLU A 380 2.44 1.31 -3.09
CA GLU A 380 2.06 2.61 -2.53
C GLU A 380 3.18 3.06 -1.60
N PRO A 381 4.03 4.03 -2.00
CA PRO A 381 5.21 4.45 -1.24
C PRO A 381 4.90 4.75 0.23
N GLY A 382 3.79 5.46 0.48
CA GLY A 382 3.36 5.84 1.83
C GLY A 382 2.96 4.67 2.73
N ILE A 383 2.67 3.50 2.16
CA ILE A 383 2.41 2.27 2.91
C ILE A 383 3.65 1.40 2.93
N HIS A 384 4.30 1.25 1.79
CA HIS A 384 5.39 0.32 1.56
C HIS A 384 6.58 0.60 2.48
N TRP A 385 7.18 1.78 2.40
CA TRP A 385 8.38 2.12 3.14
C TRP A 385 8.19 2.08 4.67
N PRO A 386 7.10 2.65 5.25
CA PRO A 386 6.83 2.48 6.66
C PRO A 386 6.65 1.03 7.11
N GLN A 387 6.07 0.17 6.25
CA GLN A 387 5.89 -1.24 6.55
C GLN A 387 7.20 -2.02 6.44
N VAL A 388 8.00 -1.77 5.41
CA VAL A 388 9.34 -2.35 5.24
C VAL A 388 10.19 -2.09 6.49
N GLN A 389 10.28 -0.85 6.94
CA GLN A 389 11.01 -0.52 8.16
C GLN A 389 10.41 -1.14 9.42
N MET A 390 9.08 -1.23 9.52
CA MET A 390 8.43 -1.87 10.65
C MET A 390 8.77 -3.35 10.74
N GLN A 391 8.78 -4.06 9.60
CA GLN A 391 9.10 -5.49 9.57
C GLN A 391 10.60 -5.77 9.71
N SER A 392 11.46 -4.85 9.29
CA SER A 392 12.93 -4.92 9.46
C SER A 392 13.38 -4.56 10.88
N GLY A 393 12.48 -4.01 11.71
CA GLY A 393 12.74 -3.64 13.09
C GLY A 393 13.49 -2.32 13.28
N THR A 394 13.54 -1.44 12.27
CA THR A 394 14.31 -0.18 12.30
C THR A 394 13.51 1.04 12.77
N THR A 395 12.25 0.84 13.20
CA THR A 395 11.39 1.93 13.66
C THR A 395 11.57 2.30 15.14
N GLY A 396 12.17 1.43 15.96
CA GLY A 396 12.35 1.61 17.39
C GLY A 396 11.08 1.44 18.25
N ILE A 397 9.91 1.72 17.71
CA ILE A 397 8.63 1.77 18.43
C ILE A 397 7.78 0.50 18.32
N ASN A 398 8.09 -0.37 17.39
CA ASN A 398 7.34 -1.60 17.16
C ASN A 398 7.99 -2.80 17.87
N THR A 399 7.20 -3.79 18.23
CA THR A 399 7.72 -5.07 18.70
C THR A 399 8.50 -5.73 17.57
N VAL A 400 9.73 -6.16 17.87
CA VAL A 400 10.54 -6.94 16.94
C VAL A 400 9.88 -8.29 16.70
N ARG A 401 9.62 -8.63 15.45
CA ARG A 401 8.97 -9.88 15.03
C ARG A 401 9.87 -10.61 14.07
N ILE A 402 10.66 -11.52 14.60
CA ILE A 402 11.46 -12.46 13.80
C ILE A 402 10.55 -13.64 13.50
N TYR A 403 10.03 -13.72 12.27
CA TYR A 403 9.17 -14.83 11.84
C TYR A 403 10.02 -16.07 11.62
N ASN A 404 9.70 -17.17 12.28
CA ASN A 404 10.31 -18.45 11.92
C ASN A 404 9.66 -18.94 10.61
N PRO A 405 10.40 -19.02 9.48
CA PRO A 405 9.84 -19.34 8.17
C PRO A 405 9.23 -20.73 8.08
N VAL A 406 9.83 -21.73 8.75
CA VAL A 406 9.33 -23.10 8.82
C VAL A 406 8.03 -23.14 9.59
N LYS A 407 8.01 -22.55 10.79
CA LYS A 407 6.77 -22.49 11.60
C LYS A 407 5.65 -21.76 10.88
N GLN A 408 5.95 -20.72 10.08
CA GLN A 408 4.91 -20.07 9.27
C GLN A 408 4.34 -21.02 8.22
N GLY A 409 5.14 -21.90 7.63
CA GLY A 409 4.68 -22.94 6.73
C GLY A 409 3.67 -23.87 7.40
N TYR A 410 4.04 -24.46 8.52
CA TYR A 410 3.14 -25.34 9.29
C TYR A 410 1.86 -24.63 9.76
N ASP A 411 1.95 -23.37 10.20
CA ASP A 411 0.80 -22.61 10.72
C ASP A 411 -0.16 -22.13 9.61
N GLN A 412 0.32 -21.84 8.40
CA GLN A 412 -0.45 -21.16 7.36
C GLN A 412 -0.75 -22.01 6.12
N ASP A 413 -0.02 -23.11 5.94
CA ASP A 413 -0.20 -24.09 4.87
C ASP A 413 -0.03 -25.53 5.42
N PRO A 414 -0.80 -25.92 6.47
CA PRO A 414 -0.64 -27.24 7.10
C PRO A 414 -0.96 -28.42 6.17
N GLN A 415 -1.67 -28.17 5.08
CA GLN A 415 -2.03 -29.16 4.08
C GLN A 415 -1.12 -29.12 2.84
N CYS A 416 -0.06 -28.31 2.88
CA CYS A 416 0.96 -28.20 1.84
C CYS A 416 0.44 -27.75 0.45
N VAL A 417 -0.79 -27.25 0.39
CA VAL A 417 -1.45 -26.85 -0.87
C VAL A 417 -0.74 -25.69 -1.54
N PHE A 418 -0.32 -24.70 -0.74
CA PHE A 418 0.35 -23.51 -1.26
C PHE A 418 1.77 -23.85 -1.75
N ILE A 419 2.55 -24.56 -0.97
CA ILE A 419 3.91 -24.98 -1.35
C ILE A 419 3.85 -25.83 -2.63
N ARG A 420 2.98 -26.84 -2.70
CA ARG A 420 2.87 -27.70 -3.88
C ARG A 420 2.46 -26.95 -5.15
N ARG A 421 1.63 -25.93 -5.01
CA ARG A 421 1.23 -25.08 -6.13
C ARG A 421 2.41 -24.30 -6.72
N TRP A 422 3.28 -23.77 -5.88
CA TRP A 422 4.31 -22.82 -6.30
C TRP A 422 5.71 -23.43 -6.40
N LEU A 423 5.90 -24.63 -5.87
CA LEU A 423 7.13 -25.40 -5.92
C LEU A 423 6.85 -26.82 -6.43
N PRO A 424 6.54 -26.98 -7.72
CA PRO A 424 6.21 -28.29 -8.31
C PRO A 424 7.37 -29.29 -8.21
N GLU A 425 8.61 -28.80 -8.12
CA GLU A 425 9.80 -29.62 -7.90
C GLU A 425 9.80 -30.40 -6.57
N LEU A 426 9.01 -29.95 -5.60
CA LEU A 426 8.81 -30.67 -4.32
C LEU A 426 7.68 -31.72 -4.38
N ALA A 427 7.14 -32.03 -5.55
CA ALA A 427 6.00 -32.97 -5.67
C ALA A 427 6.28 -34.36 -5.08
N ALA A 428 7.52 -34.84 -5.16
CA ALA A 428 7.90 -36.16 -4.62
C ALA A 428 8.14 -36.16 -3.10
N VAL A 429 8.24 -35.00 -2.46
CA VAL A 429 8.50 -34.90 -1.02
C VAL A 429 7.22 -35.22 -0.25
N PRO A 430 7.23 -36.17 0.71
CA PRO A 430 6.06 -36.42 1.56
C PRO A 430 5.64 -35.21 2.37
N ASP A 431 4.34 -35.03 2.61
CA ASP A 431 3.77 -33.85 3.30
C ASP A 431 4.44 -33.54 4.64
N ARG A 432 4.80 -34.57 5.40
CA ARG A 432 5.49 -34.43 6.69
C ARG A 432 6.86 -33.75 6.62
N PHE A 433 7.48 -33.74 5.44
CA PHE A 433 8.81 -33.16 5.20
C PHE A 433 8.80 -31.93 4.30
N ILE A 434 7.67 -31.58 3.70
CA ILE A 434 7.63 -30.54 2.64
C ILE A 434 8.04 -29.15 3.16
N HIS A 435 7.83 -28.86 4.44
CA HIS A 435 8.27 -27.63 5.08
C HIS A 435 9.77 -27.64 5.47
N GLU A 436 10.34 -28.84 5.59
CA GLU A 436 11.74 -29.10 5.98
C GLU A 436 12.31 -30.24 5.13
N PRO A 437 12.43 -30.07 3.79
CA PRO A 437 12.82 -31.15 2.89
C PRO A 437 14.21 -31.73 3.17
N TRP A 438 15.07 -31.01 3.88
CA TRP A 438 16.38 -31.48 4.33
C TRP A 438 16.30 -32.59 5.40
N LEU A 439 15.14 -32.81 6.02
CA LEU A 439 14.91 -33.91 6.95
C LEU A 439 14.43 -35.21 6.26
N TRP A 440 14.16 -35.15 4.95
CA TRP A 440 13.72 -36.29 4.19
C TRP A 440 14.89 -37.21 3.87
N GLU A 441 14.74 -38.52 4.08
CA GLU A 441 15.80 -39.52 3.84
C GLU A 441 16.38 -39.48 2.42
N ARG A 442 15.57 -39.04 1.43
CA ARG A 442 15.97 -38.89 0.03
C ARG A 442 16.31 -37.44 -0.34
N ALA A 443 16.53 -36.57 0.62
CA ALA A 443 16.83 -35.15 0.40
C ALA A 443 17.97 -34.93 -0.62
N GLY A 444 19.04 -35.73 -0.56
CA GLY A 444 20.18 -35.63 -1.48
C GLY A 444 19.86 -35.95 -2.95
N SER A 445 18.70 -36.54 -3.25
CA SER A 445 18.24 -36.71 -4.65
C SER A 445 17.57 -35.44 -5.20
N LEU A 446 17.22 -34.49 -4.33
CA LEU A 446 16.45 -33.28 -4.63
C LEU A 446 17.25 -32.00 -4.40
N LEU A 447 17.81 -31.85 -3.18
CA LEU A 447 18.50 -30.65 -2.75
C LEU A 447 19.84 -30.47 -3.48
N GLY A 448 20.13 -29.24 -3.87
CA GLY A 448 21.26 -28.90 -4.71
C GLY A 448 21.14 -29.35 -6.17
N ARG A 449 19.98 -29.89 -6.58
CA ARG A 449 19.69 -30.38 -7.94
C ARG A 449 18.44 -29.73 -8.52
N ALA A 450 17.25 -30.23 -8.15
CA ALA A 450 15.96 -29.70 -8.61
C ALA A 450 15.44 -28.58 -7.70
N TYR A 451 15.83 -28.57 -6.43
CA TYR A 451 15.49 -27.54 -5.46
C TYR A 451 16.75 -27.13 -4.68
N PRO A 452 16.96 -25.84 -4.38
CA PRO A 452 18.18 -25.40 -3.70
C PRO A 452 18.26 -25.93 -2.26
N GLU A 453 19.50 -26.07 -1.78
CA GLU A 453 19.75 -26.22 -0.35
C GLU A 453 19.43 -24.92 0.38
N PRO A 454 19.08 -24.98 1.68
CA PRO A 454 18.90 -23.77 2.48
C PRO A 454 20.15 -22.89 2.49
N VAL A 455 20.01 -21.63 2.02
CA VAL A 455 21.14 -20.66 1.97
C VAL A 455 21.62 -20.24 3.37
N ILE A 456 20.86 -20.59 4.42
CA ILE A 456 21.19 -20.28 5.82
C ILE A 456 20.60 -21.33 6.77
N ASP A 457 21.22 -21.51 7.93
CA ASP A 457 20.53 -22.09 9.11
C ASP A 457 19.60 -21.05 9.71
N HIS A 458 18.29 -21.22 9.50
CA HIS A 458 17.27 -20.27 9.92
C HIS A 458 17.18 -20.09 11.45
N LEU A 459 17.55 -21.13 12.25
CA LEU A 459 17.53 -21.05 13.71
C LEU A 459 18.75 -20.26 14.23
N ALA A 460 19.92 -20.53 13.69
CA ALA A 460 21.14 -19.81 14.03
C ALA A 460 21.03 -18.33 13.61
N ALA A 461 20.54 -18.06 12.41
CA ALA A 461 20.29 -16.70 11.91
C ALA A 461 19.30 -15.93 12.79
N ALA A 462 18.21 -16.56 13.23
CA ALA A 462 17.23 -15.92 14.12
C ALA A 462 17.81 -15.61 15.50
N ARG A 463 18.71 -16.46 16.04
CA ARG A 463 19.41 -16.17 17.31
C ARG A 463 20.34 -14.96 17.15
N HIS A 464 21.19 -14.98 16.13
CA HIS A 464 22.09 -13.86 15.81
C HIS A 464 21.32 -12.54 15.67
N ALA A 465 20.29 -12.52 14.84
CA ALA A 465 19.47 -11.32 14.61
C ALA A 465 18.84 -10.80 15.92
N ARG A 466 18.39 -11.69 16.79
CA ARG A 466 17.81 -11.30 18.09
C ARG A 466 18.87 -10.63 18.96
N GLU A 467 20.04 -11.22 19.07
CA GLU A 467 21.15 -10.67 19.87
C GLU A 467 21.56 -9.27 19.40
N GLN A 468 21.77 -9.09 18.10
CA GLN A 468 22.17 -7.83 17.50
C GLN A 468 21.11 -6.73 17.70
N VAL A 469 19.86 -7.03 17.40
CA VAL A 469 18.76 -6.05 17.53
C VAL A 469 18.51 -5.68 18.99
N TRP A 470 18.63 -6.64 19.93
CA TRP A 470 18.48 -6.33 21.34
C TRP A 470 19.69 -5.59 21.92
N ALA A 471 20.89 -5.78 21.38
CA ALA A 471 22.06 -4.97 21.75
C ALA A 471 21.80 -3.48 21.45
N VAL A 472 21.31 -3.15 20.24
CA VAL A 472 20.92 -1.78 19.88
C VAL A 472 19.85 -1.22 20.84
N ARG A 473 18.84 -2.00 21.18
CA ARG A 473 17.72 -1.54 22.04
C ARG A 473 18.12 -1.30 23.50
N ARG A 474 19.20 -1.92 23.94
CA ARG A 474 19.76 -1.72 25.29
C ARG A 474 20.71 -0.54 25.38
N ALA A 475 21.13 0.04 24.25
CA ALA A 475 22.01 1.18 24.22
C ALA A 475 21.42 2.40 24.91
N GLN A 476 22.29 3.21 25.50
CA GLN A 476 21.92 4.46 26.17
C GLN A 476 21.23 5.41 25.17
N GLY A 477 20.17 6.09 25.59
CA GLY A 477 19.42 7.03 24.76
C GLY A 477 18.32 6.41 23.90
N PHE A 478 18.39 5.11 23.57
CA PHE A 478 17.41 4.46 22.68
C PHE A 478 15.94 4.68 23.09
N ALA A 479 15.64 4.54 24.37
CA ALA A 479 14.26 4.69 24.87
C ALA A 479 13.72 6.12 24.73
N GLY A 480 14.59 7.13 24.87
CA GLY A 480 14.24 8.54 24.68
C GLY A 480 13.87 8.85 23.24
N ASP A 481 14.71 8.43 22.30
CA ASP A 481 14.46 8.58 20.86
C ASP A 481 13.20 7.82 20.43
N ALA A 482 13.02 6.59 20.90
CA ALA A 482 11.82 5.80 20.64
C ALA A 482 10.54 6.48 21.15
N ALA A 483 10.59 7.17 22.30
CA ALA A 483 9.45 7.93 22.82
C ALA A 483 9.11 9.14 21.92
N GLN A 484 10.11 9.87 21.42
CA GLN A 484 9.91 10.96 20.47
C GLN A 484 9.28 10.46 19.16
N ILE A 485 9.80 9.36 18.60
CA ILE A 485 9.24 8.71 17.40
C ILE A 485 7.80 8.26 17.66
N GLN A 486 7.52 7.68 18.83
CA GLN A 486 6.17 7.26 19.22
C GLN A 486 5.20 8.44 19.27
N ASN A 487 5.60 9.57 19.82
CA ASN A 487 4.78 10.77 19.87
C ASN A 487 4.49 11.34 18.48
N ARG A 488 5.46 11.30 17.58
CA ARG A 488 5.31 11.84 16.21
C ARG A 488 4.54 10.90 15.27
N HIS A 489 4.74 9.59 15.36
CA HIS A 489 4.28 8.61 14.38
C HIS A 489 3.36 7.53 14.96
N GLY A 490 3.20 7.48 16.26
CA GLY A 490 2.38 6.49 16.93
C GLY A 490 0.89 6.65 16.66
N SER A 491 0.15 5.55 16.86
CA SER A 491 -1.31 5.58 16.87
C SER A 491 -1.78 5.96 18.27
N HIS A 492 -2.19 7.20 18.49
CA HIS A 492 -2.62 7.72 19.81
C HIS A 492 -3.97 7.17 20.29
N LYS A 493 -4.67 6.37 19.47
CA LYS A 493 -6.03 5.87 19.75
C LYS A 493 -6.08 4.48 20.38
N SER A 494 -4.99 3.76 20.43
CA SER A 494 -4.99 2.41 21.00
C SER A 494 -4.50 2.48 22.45
N GLY A 495 -5.23 1.87 23.37
CA GLY A 495 -4.78 1.57 24.73
C GLY A 495 -3.55 0.65 24.78
N MET A 496 -2.63 0.77 23.84
CA MET A 496 -1.30 0.20 23.92
C MET A 496 -0.54 0.95 25.00
N ARG A 497 -0.18 0.25 26.06
CA ARG A 497 0.70 0.72 27.12
C ARG A 497 1.91 1.40 26.49
N GLN A 498 2.13 2.66 26.87
CA GLN A 498 3.37 3.37 26.55
C GLN A 498 4.56 2.52 26.98
N VAL A 499 5.43 2.21 26.04
CA VAL A 499 6.71 1.56 26.35
C VAL A 499 7.49 2.56 27.21
N GLY A 500 7.65 2.26 28.50
CA GLY A 500 8.45 3.10 29.42
C GLY A 500 7.76 3.60 30.69
N ARG A 501 6.44 3.50 30.84
CA ARG A 501 5.80 3.84 32.12
C ARG A 501 5.96 2.68 33.11
N LYS A 502 7.03 2.70 33.88
CA LYS A 502 7.11 1.94 35.16
C LYS A 502 5.97 2.44 36.04
N LEU A 503 4.96 1.61 36.28
CA LEU A 503 4.00 1.82 37.32
C LEU A 503 4.79 1.94 38.65
N ALA A 504 4.68 3.05 39.34
CA ALA A 504 5.11 3.16 40.73
C ALA A 504 4.43 2.00 41.50
N ARG A 505 5.22 1.08 42.04
CA ARG A 505 4.72 0.02 42.90
C ARG A 505 4.23 0.69 44.19
N THR A 506 2.95 0.62 44.43
CA THR A 506 2.39 0.83 45.77
C THR A 506 2.85 -0.36 46.64
N PRO A 507 3.46 -0.11 47.81
CA PRO A 507 3.83 -1.21 48.71
C PRO A 507 2.56 -1.81 49.34
N GLY A 508 2.36 -3.13 49.20
CA GLY A 508 1.39 -3.89 49.97
C GLY A 508 0.17 -4.41 49.23
N GLY A 509 0.33 -5.29 48.24
CA GLY A 509 -0.75 -6.05 47.69
C GLY A 509 -0.25 -7.40 47.13
N LEU A 510 -0.84 -8.51 47.56
CA LEU A 510 -0.58 -9.86 47.05
C LEU A 510 -0.80 -9.93 45.53
N PRO A 511 0.01 -10.70 44.79
CA PRO A 511 -0.11 -10.78 43.32
C PRO A 511 -1.40 -11.54 42.93
N PRO A 512 -2.18 -11.03 41.95
CA PRO A 512 -3.33 -11.76 41.44
C PRO A 512 -2.87 -13.00 40.67
N ARG A 513 -3.54 -14.14 40.93
CA ARG A 513 -3.37 -15.40 40.20
C ARG A 513 -3.48 -15.16 38.70
N LYS A 514 -2.51 -15.64 37.95
CA LYS A 514 -2.53 -15.66 36.47
C LYS A 514 -3.66 -16.54 35.98
N PRO A 515 -4.60 -16.06 35.14
CA PRO A 515 -5.47 -16.92 34.40
C PRO A 515 -4.67 -17.67 33.32
N GLN A 516 -4.94 -18.96 33.15
CA GLN A 516 -4.36 -19.76 32.07
C GLN A 516 -4.67 -19.12 30.72
N ARG A 517 -3.62 -18.89 29.93
CA ARG A 517 -3.72 -18.34 28.59
C ARG A 517 -4.32 -19.38 27.66
N ALA A 518 -5.60 -19.22 27.30
CA ALA A 518 -6.10 -19.69 26.03
C ALA A 518 -5.36 -18.91 24.91
N ASN A 519 -4.96 -19.63 23.88
CA ASN A 519 -4.27 -19.12 22.69
C ASN A 519 -5.14 -18.03 22.04
N ARG A 520 -4.95 -16.77 22.42
CA ARG A 520 -5.64 -15.62 21.81
C ARG A 520 -4.80 -15.10 20.68
N ASP A 521 -5.30 -15.36 19.49
CA ASP A 521 -4.92 -14.76 18.24
C ASP A 521 -4.65 -13.26 18.40
N ASN A 522 -3.47 -12.81 18.00
CA ASN A 522 -3.00 -11.42 18.09
C ASN A 522 -3.75 -10.46 17.10
N SER A 523 -4.89 -10.89 16.53
CA SER A 523 -5.76 -10.10 15.67
C SER A 523 -6.61 -9.06 16.43
N ALA A 524 -6.61 -9.09 17.79
CA ALA A 524 -7.43 -8.20 18.61
C ALA A 524 -6.94 -6.73 18.67
N GLN A 525 -5.82 -6.39 18.02
CA GLN A 525 -5.25 -5.03 18.08
C GLN A 525 -5.88 -4.00 17.12
N LEU A 526 -6.93 -4.35 16.37
CA LEU A 526 -7.42 -3.54 15.24
C LEU A 526 -8.95 -3.39 15.18
N ALA A 527 -9.63 -3.21 16.32
CA ALA A 527 -11.05 -2.93 16.31
C ALA A 527 -11.29 -1.40 16.36
N PHE A 528 -11.57 -0.80 15.20
CA PHE A 528 -12.20 0.52 15.11
C PHE A 528 -13.62 0.34 14.59
N GLY A 529 -14.60 0.86 15.30
CA GLY A 529 -15.97 0.96 14.84
C GLY A 529 -16.15 2.25 14.06
N PHE A 530 -16.54 2.15 12.79
CA PHE A 530 -17.05 3.26 12.00
C PHE A 530 -18.55 3.01 11.81
N ALA A 531 -19.38 3.89 12.33
CA ALA A 531 -20.80 3.96 12.05
C ALA A 531 -21.09 5.33 11.43
N LEU A 532 -21.74 5.35 10.28
CA LEU A 532 -22.35 6.57 9.75
C LEU A 532 -23.56 6.92 10.65
N PRO A 533 -23.86 8.21 10.87
CA PRO A 533 -25.14 8.60 11.43
C PRO A 533 -26.29 8.14 10.49
N PRO A 534 -27.49 7.86 11.00
CA PRO A 534 -28.65 7.60 10.16
C PRO A 534 -28.85 8.79 9.21
N GLU A 535 -29.17 8.48 7.96
CA GLU A 535 -29.56 9.49 6.99
C GLU A 535 -30.76 10.24 7.55
N GLY A 536 -30.62 11.56 7.75
CA GLY A 536 -31.72 12.40 8.16
C GLY A 536 -32.80 12.35 7.08
N GLU A 537 -34.00 11.99 7.45
CA GLU A 537 -35.19 12.13 6.62
C GLU A 537 -35.23 13.58 6.14
N GLY A 538 -35.07 13.77 4.83
CA GLY A 538 -35.29 15.03 4.16
C GLY A 538 -36.77 15.37 4.24
N GLY A 539 -37.13 16.25 5.14
CA GLY A 539 -38.43 16.87 5.16
C GLY A 539 -38.56 17.86 4.01
N SER A 540 -39.60 17.65 3.22
CA SER A 540 -40.33 18.51 2.27
C SER A 540 -39.70 19.85 1.90
#